data_8ff27a8fef8f20bbc576c45f75af11f4
#
_entry.id   8ff27a8fef8f20bbc576c45f75af11f4
#
_cell.length_a   1.000
_cell.length_b   1.000
_cell.length_c   1.000
_cell.angle_alpha   90.00
_cell.angle_beta   90.00
_cell.angle_gamma   90.00
#
_symmetry.space_group_name_H-M   'P 1'
#
loop_
_entity.id
_entity.type
_entity.pdbx_description
1 polymer ?
#
loop_
_entity_poly.entity_id
_entity_poly.type
_entity_poly.pdbx_seq_one_letter_code
_entity_poly.pdbx_strand_id
1 'polypeptide(L)'
;LARAAGLEIAGVVTRAPERVARAAADLPDAQVVPDLETLLGLPELDLVVVASPSGSHVEHARSVLAAGIPVVVDKPLACEAGEGAALVEEARQHGIPLTVFQNRRWDPEFRTALDLVRSGALGDLHRTELRWERWRPRSLGRWRETQSAAEGGGLLLDLVTHLVDQAVVLHGPVATVYAELRSEEHTSELQSLAVI
;
A
#
# COMPACT_ATOMS: atom_id res chain seq x y z
N LEU A 1 14.77 10.04 4.03
CA LEU A 1 13.83 10.41 2.95
C LEU A 1 12.89 11.54 3.41
N ALA A 2 12.17 11.42 4.53
CA ALA A 2 11.26 12.47 5.01
C ALA A 2 11.95 13.83 5.19
N ARG A 3 13.09 13.87 5.87
CA ARG A 3 13.90 15.11 6.04
C ARG A 3 14.36 15.70 4.70
N ALA A 4 14.68 14.87 3.71
CA ALA A 4 15.06 15.34 2.37
C ALA A 4 13.88 15.97 1.61
N ALA A 5 12.65 15.65 1.99
CA ALA A 5 11.42 16.22 1.46
C ALA A 5 10.90 17.42 2.29
N GLY A 6 11.64 17.84 3.31
CA GLY A 6 11.22 18.93 4.21
C GLY A 6 10.12 18.51 5.20
N LEU A 7 9.95 17.20 5.42
CA LEU A 7 8.99 16.66 6.38
C LEU A 7 9.68 16.39 7.73
N GLU A 8 9.02 16.75 8.80
CA GLU A 8 9.39 16.42 10.17
C GLU A 8 8.54 15.26 10.68
N ILE A 9 9.16 14.29 11.36
CA ILE A 9 8.45 13.16 11.95
C ILE A 9 8.16 13.50 13.40
N ALA A 10 6.93 13.90 13.69
CA ALA A 10 6.49 14.27 15.03
C ALA A 10 6.29 13.05 15.93
N GLY A 11 5.80 11.93 15.41
CA GLY A 11 5.54 10.75 16.20
C GLY A 11 5.58 9.43 15.44
N VAL A 12 5.80 8.33 16.17
CA VAL A 12 5.78 6.95 15.65
C VAL A 12 5.03 6.06 16.61
N VAL A 13 4.04 5.32 16.09
CA VAL A 13 3.27 4.33 16.86
C VAL A 13 3.98 2.98 16.82
N THR A 14 4.41 2.48 17.97
CA THR A 14 4.90 1.10 18.11
C THR A 14 4.92 0.64 19.57
N ARG A 15 4.64 -0.66 19.81
CA ARG A 15 4.64 -1.26 21.15
C ARG A 15 5.79 -2.25 21.38
N ALA A 16 6.33 -2.81 20.30
CA ALA A 16 7.39 -3.82 20.42
C ALA A 16 8.69 -3.16 20.94
N PRO A 17 9.29 -3.65 22.06
CA PRO A 17 10.43 -3.00 22.68
C PRO A 17 11.61 -2.75 21.72
N GLU A 18 11.91 -3.71 20.87
CA GLU A 18 12.98 -3.59 19.86
C GLU A 18 12.68 -2.46 18.84
N ARG A 19 11.41 -2.31 18.42
CA ARG A 19 10.99 -1.24 17.52
C ARG A 19 10.94 0.12 18.22
N VAL A 20 10.56 0.16 19.49
CA VAL A 20 10.62 1.37 20.32
C VAL A 20 12.06 1.86 20.41
N ALA A 21 13.00 0.98 20.78
CA ALA A 21 14.42 1.31 20.89
C ALA A 21 14.99 1.80 19.54
N ARG A 22 14.63 1.12 18.44
CA ARG A 22 15.05 1.50 17.11
C ARG A 22 14.47 2.85 16.67
N ALA A 23 13.17 3.08 16.89
CA ALA A 23 12.53 4.35 16.54
C ALA A 23 13.16 5.52 17.29
N ALA A 24 13.42 5.37 18.59
CA ALA A 24 14.09 6.39 19.41
C ALA A 24 15.53 6.67 18.93
N ALA A 25 16.25 5.65 18.45
CA ALA A 25 17.60 5.83 17.91
C ALA A 25 17.61 6.49 16.53
N ASP A 26 16.72 6.05 15.63
CA ASP A 26 16.67 6.53 14.24
C ASP A 26 16.00 7.92 14.11
N LEU A 27 15.09 8.26 15.05
CA LEU A 27 14.24 9.46 15.04
C LEU A 27 14.24 10.12 16.45
N PRO A 28 15.36 10.68 16.91
CA PRO A 28 15.50 11.19 18.28
C PRO A 28 14.56 12.36 18.61
N ASP A 29 14.08 13.07 17.59
CA ASP A 29 13.18 14.22 17.77
C ASP A 29 11.69 13.80 17.75
N ALA A 30 11.38 12.55 17.35
CA ALA A 30 10.01 12.04 17.26
C ALA A 30 9.55 11.43 18.59
N GLN A 31 8.29 11.61 18.93
CA GLN A 31 7.67 10.92 20.06
C GLN A 31 7.32 9.48 19.70
N VAL A 32 7.81 8.51 20.46
CA VAL A 32 7.41 7.10 20.30
C VAL A 32 6.23 6.84 21.23
N VAL A 33 5.07 6.56 20.64
CA VAL A 33 3.80 6.40 21.37
C VAL A 33 3.23 4.99 21.19
N PRO A 34 2.44 4.49 22.16
CA PRO A 34 1.98 3.11 22.15
C PRO A 34 0.82 2.83 21.20
N ASP A 35 0.03 3.85 20.83
CA ASP A 35 -1.19 3.69 20.05
C ASP A 35 -1.52 4.93 19.21
N LEU A 36 -2.48 4.75 18.31
CA LEU A 36 -2.93 5.79 17.39
C LEU A 36 -3.64 6.94 18.13
N GLU A 37 -4.41 6.64 19.16
CA GLU A 37 -5.11 7.67 19.95
C GLU A 37 -4.11 8.67 20.56
N THR A 38 -3.05 8.14 21.17
CA THR A 38 -1.98 8.97 21.72
C THR A 38 -1.27 9.77 20.62
N LEU A 39 -1.04 9.18 19.44
CA LEU A 39 -0.46 9.89 18.30
C LEU A 39 -1.36 11.06 17.88
N LEU A 40 -2.66 10.81 17.71
CA LEU A 40 -3.62 11.84 17.28
C LEU A 40 -3.81 12.97 18.30
N GLY A 41 -3.41 12.74 19.54
CA GLY A 41 -3.36 13.75 20.59
C GLY A 41 -2.13 14.68 20.54
N LEU A 42 -1.14 14.40 19.69
CA LEU A 42 0.02 15.27 19.52
C LEU A 42 -0.38 16.60 18.84
N PRO A 43 0.22 17.71 19.25
CA PRO A 43 -0.04 18.98 18.60
C PRO A 43 0.53 19.05 17.17
N GLU A 44 -0.10 19.85 16.33
CA GLU A 44 0.44 20.25 15.02
C GLU A 44 0.74 19.09 14.06
N LEU A 45 -0.14 18.06 14.01
CA LEU A 45 -0.05 17.00 13.01
C LEU A 45 -0.69 17.44 11.69
N ASP A 46 0.13 17.64 10.66
CA ASP A 46 -0.34 18.00 9.30
C ASP A 46 -0.72 16.78 8.48
N LEU A 47 -0.20 15.61 8.80
CA LEU A 47 -0.36 14.38 8.03
C LEU A 47 -0.09 13.15 8.89
N VAL A 48 -0.87 12.09 8.69
CA VAL A 48 -0.59 10.76 9.25
C VAL A 48 -0.35 9.76 8.14
N VAL A 49 0.70 8.94 8.30
CA VAL A 49 0.99 7.80 7.40
C VAL A 49 0.58 6.51 8.10
N VAL A 50 -0.40 5.81 7.56
CA VAL A 50 -0.84 4.50 8.03
C VAL A 50 -0.04 3.42 7.31
N ALA A 51 0.88 2.78 8.02
CA ALA A 51 1.73 1.69 7.54
C ALA A 51 1.64 0.45 8.46
N SER A 52 0.49 0.26 9.07
CA SER A 52 0.14 -0.90 9.88
C SER A 52 -0.08 -2.16 9.04
N PRO A 53 -0.38 -3.33 9.60
CA PRO A 53 -0.84 -4.48 8.83
C PRO A 53 -2.11 -4.15 8.03
N SER A 54 -2.22 -4.69 6.81
CA SER A 54 -3.26 -4.30 5.83
C SER A 54 -4.69 -4.42 6.37
N GLY A 55 -4.97 -5.43 7.20
CA GLY A 55 -6.29 -5.62 7.82
C GLY A 55 -6.74 -4.50 8.75
N SER A 56 -5.83 -3.65 9.22
CA SER A 56 -6.16 -2.50 10.09
C SER A 56 -6.08 -1.14 9.38
N HIS A 57 -5.81 -1.10 8.07
CA HIS A 57 -5.65 0.16 7.33
C HIS A 57 -6.91 1.02 7.38
N VAL A 58 -8.08 0.42 7.10
CA VAL A 58 -9.37 1.15 7.06
C VAL A 58 -9.73 1.72 8.41
N GLU A 59 -9.60 0.93 9.48
CA GLU A 59 -9.89 1.37 10.85
C GLU A 59 -9.00 2.55 11.27
N HIS A 60 -7.69 2.40 11.05
CA HIS A 60 -6.74 3.46 11.40
C HIS A 60 -6.93 4.71 10.56
N ALA A 61 -7.13 4.56 9.25
CA ALA A 61 -7.36 5.71 8.37
C ALA A 61 -8.67 6.46 8.73
N ARG A 62 -9.72 5.72 9.09
CA ARG A 62 -10.99 6.32 9.55
C ARG A 62 -10.79 7.12 10.84
N SER A 63 -10.01 6.61 11.80
CA SER A 63 -9.69 7.34 13.02
C SER A 63 -8.92 8.63 12.73
N VAL A 64 -8.00 8.62 11.76
CA VAL A 64 -7.26 9.81 11.33
C VAL A 64 -8.18 10.82 10.65
N LEU A 65 -9.07 10.37 9.75
CA LEU A 65 -10.06 11.23 9.09
C LEU A 65 -11.03 11.86 10.12
N ALA A 66 -11.47 11.08 11.13
CA ALA A 66 -12.34 11.60 12.18
C ALA A 66 -11.66 12.69 13.03
N ALA A 67 -10.33 12.67 13.13
CA ALA A 67 -9.53 13.73 13.75
C ALA A 67 -9.30 14.96 12.83
N GLY A 68 -9.80 14.93 11.59
CA GLY A 68 -9.65 16.03 10.63
C GLY A 68 -8.28 16.10 9.97
N ILE A 69 -7.47 15.02 10.03
CA ILE A 69 -6.08 15.04 9.59
C ILE A 69 -5.95 14.34 8.22
N PRO A 70 -5.22 14.90 7.26
CA PRO A 70 -4.85 14.24 6.02
C PRO A 70 -4.17 12.90 6.26
N VAL A 71 -4.46 11.89 5.40
CA VAL A 71 -3.93 10.54 5.60
C VAL A 71 -3.33 9.94 4.32
N VAL A 72 -2.15 9.36 4.47
CA VAL A 72 -1.53 8.47 3.47
C VAL A 72 -1.64 7.04 3.99
N VAL A 73 -2.23 6.15 3.22
CA VAL A 73 -2.33 4.73 3.58
C VAL A 73 -1.38 3.92 2.71
N ASP A 74 -0.59 3.02 3.32
CA ASP A 74 0.18 2.05 2.54
C ASP A 74 -0.77 1.14 1.75
N LYS A 75 -0.29 0.55 0.69
CA LYS A 75 -1.08 -0.40 -0.13
C LYS A 75 -1.23 -1.76 0.59
N PRO A 76 -2.34 -2.45 0.39
CA PRO A 76 -3.59 -2.02 -0.22
C PRO A 76 -4.35 -1.03 0.67
N LEU A 77 -5.20 -0.20 0.09
CA LEU A 77 -6.04 0.72 0.87
C LEU A 77 -6.91 -0.03 1.88
N ALA A 78 -7.49 -1.14 1.41
CA ALA A 78 -8.37 -2.02 2.17
C ALA A 78 -8.20 -3.47 1.69
N CYS A 79 -8.62 -4.43 2.49
CA CYS A 79 -8.70 -5.84 2.10
C CYS A 79 -9.95 -6.14 1.29
N GLU A 80 -11.02 -5.34 1.48
CA GLU A 80 -12.30 -5.45 0.80
C GLU A 80 -12.61 -4.18 0.00
N ALA A 81 -13.07 -4.34 -1.24
CA ALA A 81 -13.33 -3.22 -2.15
C ALA A 81 -14.40 -2.25 -1.61
N GLY A 82 -15.45 -2.79 -0.98
CA GLY A 82 -16.52 -1.99 -0.39
C GLY A 82 -16.05 -1.10 0.75
N GLU A 83 -15.17 -1.60 1.61
CA GLU A 83 -14.58 -0.82 2.71
C GLU A 83 -13.69 0.30 2.18
N GLY A 84 -12.88 0.00 1.16
CA GLY A 84 -12.03 1.00 0.51
C GLY A 84 -12.86 2.10 -0.15
N ALA A 85 -13.93 1.75 -0.86
CA ALA A 85 -14.83 2.71 -1.49
C ALA A 85 -15.54 3.59 -0.44
N ALA A 86 -16.01 2.99 0.64
CA ALA A 86 -16.65 3.73 1.74
C ALA A 86 -15.67 4.73 2.40
N LEU A 87 -14.43 4.33 2.64
CA LEU A 87 -13.41 5.20 3.22
C LEU A 87 -13.07 6.40 2.30
N VAL A 88 -12.99 6.17 0.99
CA VAL A 88 -12.76 7.25 0.01
C VAL A 88 -13.93 8.24 0.00
N GLU A 89 -15.17 7.74 0.05
CA GLU A 89 -16.36 8.60 0.10
C GLU A 89 -16.43 9.38 1.41
N GLU A 90 -16.09 8.78 2.54
CA GLU A 90 -16.00 9.44 3.84
C GLU A 90 -14.99 10.60 3.83
N ALA A 91 -13.77 10.35 3.29
CA ALA A 91 -12.76 11.39 3.14
C ALA A 91 -13.25 12.54 2.24
N ARG A 92 -13.93 12.21 1.13
CA ARG A 92 -14.51 13.20 0.22
C ARG A 92 -15.59 14.07 0.88
N GLN A 93 -16.48 13.45 1.67
CA GLN A 93 -17.55 14.16 2.39
C GLN A 93 -16.99 15.13 3.43
N HIS A 94 -15.91 14.75 4.11
CA HIS A 94 -15.25 15.60 5.08
C HIS A 94 -14.30 16.64 4.46
N GLY A 95 -14.02 16.54 3.15
CA GLY A 95 -13.06 17.40 2.47
C GLY A 95 -11.61 17.19 2.92
N ILE A 96 -11.28 16.00 3.47
CA ILE A 96 -9.97 15.69 4.01
C ILE A 96 -9.19 14.86 2.98
N PRO A 97 -7.94 15.22 2.65
CA PRO A 97 -7.12 14.47 1.72
C PRO A 97 -6.82 13.05 2.21
N LEU A 98 -7.12 12.07 1.36
CA LEU A 98 -6.73 10.66 1.53
C LEU A 98 -6.01 10.20 0.28
N THR A 99 -4.88 9.53 0.43
CA THR A 99 -4.15 8.95 -0.69
C THR A 99 -3.58 7.59 -0.34
N VAL A 100 -3.39 6.75 -1.36
CA VAL A 100 -2.76 5.43 -1.22
C VAL A 100 -1.33 5.51 -1.74
N PHE A 101 -0.38 4.99 -0.97
CA PHE A 101 1.02 4.98 -1.34
C PHE A 101 1.32 3.88 -2.36
N GLN A 102 0.96 4.10 -3.61
CA GLN A 102 1.30 3.24 -4.74
C GLN A 102 2.73 3.51 -5.19
N ASN A 103 3.68 3.13 -4.34
CA ASN A 103 5.10 3.44 -4.49
C ASN A 103 5.71 2.95 -5.81
N ARG A 104 5.19 1.85 -6.39
CA ARG A 104 5.73 1.30 -7.64
C ARG A 104 5.36 2.06 -8.91
N ARG A 105 4.53 3.09 -8.81
CA ARG A 105 4.38 4.10 -9.88
C ARG A 105 5.67 4.85 -10.14
N TRP A 106 6.61 4.83 -9.20
CA TRP A 106 7.88 5.55 -9.24
C TRP A 106 9.07 4.65 -9.57
N ASP A 107 8.85 3.35 -9.77
CA ASP A 107 9.88 2.42 -10.20
C ASP A 107 10.39 2.82 -11.59
N PRO A 108 11.72 2.88 -11.82
CA PRO A 108 12.30 3.37 -13.07
C PRO A 108 11.79 2.64 -14.31
N GLU A 109 11.62 1.32 -14.23
CA GLU A 109 11.11 0.48 -15.32
C GLU A 109 9.68 0.85 -15.69
N PHE A 110 8.81 1.07 -14.68
CA PHE A 110 7.44 1.49 -14.93
C PHE A 110 7.37 2.90 -15.50
N ARG A 111 8.18 3.83 -14.98
CA ARG A 111 8.27 5.19 -15.50
C ARG A 111 8.70 5.20 -16.97
N THR A 112 9.69 4.40 -17.33
CA THR A 112 10.14 4.25 -18.70
C THR A 112 9.03 3.72 -19.61
N ALA A 113 8.32 2.66 -19.18
CA ALA A 113 7.20 2.12 -19.93
C ALA A 113 6.09 3.16 -20.14
N LEU A 114 5.73 3.89 -19.08
CA LEU A 114 4.72 4.95 -19.11
C LEU A 114 5.08 6.08 -20.07
N ASP A 115 6.34 6.51 -20.08
CA ASP A 115 6.82 7.56 -20.99
C ASP A 115 6.81 7.11 -22.44
N LEU A 116 7.16 5.85 -22.74
CA LEU A 116 7.08 5.27 -24.07
C LEU A 116 5.62 5.17 -24.58
N VAL A 117 4.69 4.79 -23.72
CA VAL A 117 3.27 4.76 -24.04
C VAL A 117 2.74 6.16 -24.29
N ARG A 118 3.00 7.09 -23.41
CA ARG A 118 2.49 8.48 -23.49
C ARG A 118 3.05 9.26 -24.66
N SER A 119 4.28 9.00 -25.03
CA SER A 119 4.90 9.64 -26.21
C SER A 119 4.39 9.09 -27.55
N GLY A 120 3.61 8.00 -27.54
CA GLY A 120 3.17 7.32 -28.75
C GLY A 120 4.29 6.53 -29.47
N ALA A 121 5.46 6.39 -28.86
CA ALA A 121 6.60 5.70 -29.47
C ALA A 121 6.33 4.22 -29.78
N LEU A 122 5.37 3.61 -29.09
CA LEU A 122 4.95 2.22 -29.30
C LEU A 122 3.73 2.08 -30.22
N GLY A 123 3.16 3.19 -30.70
CA GLY A 123 1.90 3.16 -31.45
C GLY A 123 0.72 2.70 -30.59
N ASP A 124 -0.30 2.13 -31.24
CA ASP A 124 -1.48 1.61 -30.56
C ASP A 124 -1.15 0.30 -29.83
N LEU A 125 -1.38 0.27 -28.54
CA LEU A 125 -1.14 -0.93 -27.74
C LEU A 125 -2.33 -1.88 -27.85
N HIS A 126 -2.08 -3.09 -28.35
CA HIS A 126 -3.08 -4.15 -28.43
C HIS A 126 -3.04 -5.10 -27.24
N ARG A 127 -1.88 -5.21 -26.59
CA ARG A 127 -1.68 -6.09 -25.45
C ARG A 127 -0.55 -5.56 -24.57
N THR A 128 -0.76 -5.62 -23.27
CA THR A 128 0.27 -5.37 -22.25
C THR A 128 0.32 -6.57 -21.32
N GLU A 129 1.51 -7.03 -21.02
CA GLU A 129 1.74 -8.10 -20.07
C GLU A 129 2.59 -7.57 -18.91
N LEU A 130 2.04 -7.58 -17.71
CA LEU A 130 2.72 -7.21 -16.48
C LEU A 130 2.92 -8.49 -15.67
N ARG A 131 4.18 -8.89 -15.48
CA ARG A 131 4.52 -10.16 -14.84
C ARG A 131 5.41 -9.93 -13.64
N TRP A 132 5.11 -10.61 -12.55
CA TRP A 132 5.95 -10.65 -11.38
C TRP A 132 6.18 -12.10 -10.97
N GLU A 133 7.39 -12.56 -11.18
CA GLU A 133 7.81 -13.92 -10.87
C GLU A 133 8.85 -13.89 -9.77
N ARG A 134 8.70 -14.74 -8.78
CA ARG A 134 9.64 -14.85 -7.68
C ARG A 134 9.83 -16.31 -7.26
N TRP A 135 11.05 -16.79 -7.36
CA TRP A 135 11.41 -18.07 -6.78
C TRP A 135 11.54 -17.97 -5.26
N ARG A 136 10.73 -18.71 -4.53
CA ARG A 136 10.79 -18.79 -3.08
C ARG A 136 10.52 -20.22 -2.62
N PRO A 137 11.56 -21.09 -2.51
CA PRO A 137 11.39 -22.52 -2.22
C PRO A 137 10.94 -22.83 -0.79
N ARG A 138 10.94 -21.82 0.12
CA ARG A 138 10.48 -21.96 1.51
C ARG A 138 9.75 -20.70 1.96
N SER A 139 8.66 -20.89 2.66
CA SER A 139 7.98 -19.79 3.38
C SER A 139 8.93 -19.19 4.43
N LEU A 140 8.89 -17.89 4.59
CA LEU A 140 9.62 -17.17 5.63
C LEU A 140 8.78 -17.00 6.91
N GLY A 141 7.56 -17.54 6.94
CA GLY A 141 6.63 -17.44 8.06
C GLY A 141 6.18 -15.98 8.34
N ARG A 142 6.26 -15.11 7.36
CA ARG A 142 5.83 -13.72 7.51
C ARG A 142 4.32 -13.65 7.57
N TRP A 143 3.77 -12.66 8.26
CA TRP A 143 2.32 -12.47 8.41
C TRP A 143 1.57 -12.46 7.06
N ARG A 144 2.15 -11.89 6.00
CA ARG A 144 1.59 -11.90 4.64
C ARG A 144 1.44 -13.29 4.03
N GLU A 145 2.22 -14.26 4.50
CA GLU A 145 2.23 -15.65 4.02
C GLU A 145 1.30 -16.54 4.85
N THR A 146 0.99 -16.14 6.10
CA THR A 146 0.27 -16.95 7.09
C THR A 146 -1.14 -16.45 7.39
N GLN A 147 -1.42 -15.17 7.18
CA GLN A 147 -2.74 -14.58 7.41
C GLN A 147 -3.69 -14.82 6.24
N SER A 148 -4.98 -14.85 6.53
CA SER A 148 -6.04 -14.92 5.51
C SER A 148 -6.10 -13.64 4.66
N ALA A 149 -6.76 -13.71 3.50
CA ALA A 149 -6.97 -12.54 2.66
C ALA A 149 -7.76 -11.43 3.38
N ALA A 150 -8.72 -11.79 4.23
CA ALA A 150 -9.48 -10.83 5.04
C ALA A 150 -8.60 -10.06 6.05
N GLU A 151 -7.52 -10.69 6.51
CA GLU A 151 -6.52 -10.06 7.38
C GLU A 151 -5.40 -9.35 6.59
N GLY A 152 -5.49 -9.35 5.27
CA GLY A 152 -4.52 -8.71 4.38
C GLY A 152 -3.37 -9.60 3.94
N GLY A 153 -3.45 -10.91 4.18
CA GLY A 153 -2.48 -11.88 3.72
C GLY A 153 -2.64 -12.26 2.24
N GLY A 154 -1.69 -12.99 1.74
CA GLY A 154 -1.68 -13.52 0.38
C GLY A 154 -1.05 -12.60 -0.66
N LEU A 155 -0.60 -13.22 -1.75
CA LEU A 155 0.10 -12.53 -2.84
C LEU A 155 -0.79 -11.58 -3.63
N LEU A 156 -2.09 -11.87 -3.71
CA LEU A 156 -3.05 -11.04 -4.40
C LEU A 156 -3.02 -9.62 -3.82
N LEU A 157 -3.12 -9.47 -2.51
CA LEU A 157 -3.07 -8.18 -1.85
C LEU A 157 -1.66 -7.60 -1.72
N ASP A 158 -0.62 -8.43 -1.69
CA ASP A 158 0.75 -7.93 -1.57
C ASP A 158 1.35 -7.46 -2.91
N LEU A 159 1.17 -8.21 -3.99
CA LEU A 159 1.83 -7.93 -5.28
C LEU A 159 0.88 -7.49 -6.38
N VAL A 160 -0.31 -8.10 -6.49
CA VAL A 160 -1.21 -7.82 -7.61
C VAL A 160 -1.78 -6.42 -7.55
N THR A 161 -1.96 -5.87 -6.37
CA THR A 161 -2.37 -4.47 -6.20
C THR A 161 -1.46 -3.51 -6.95
N HIS A 162 -0.16 -3.77 -7.02
CA HIS A 162 0.78 -2.96 -7.79
C HIS A 162 0.61 -3.14 -9.31
N LEU A 163 0.43 -4.40 -9.76
CA LEU A 163 0.26 -4.69 -11.19
C LEU A 163 -1.06 -4.12 -11.73
N VAL A 164 -2.14 -4.25 -10.97
CA VAL A 164 -3.45 -3.67 -11.31
C VAL A 164 -3.36 -2.14 -11.34
N ASP A 165 -2.72 -1.53 -10.36
CA ASP A 165 -2.51 -0.09 -10.33
C ASP A 165 -1.74 0.40 -11.57
N GLN A 166 -0.65 -0.28 -11.92
CA GLN A 166 0.14 0.03 -13.11
C GLN A 166 -0.67 -0.15 -14.39
N ALA A 167 -1.48 -1.21 -14.52
CA ALA A 167 -2.36 -1.43 -15.66
C ALA A 167 -3.39 -0.30 -15.81
N VAL A 168 -4.01 0.13 -14.71
CA VAL A 168 -4.97 1.24 -14.71
C VAL A 168 -4.30 2.57 -15.06
N VAL A 169 -3.08 2.81 -14.61
CA VAL A 169 -2.32 4.03 -14.97
C VAL A 169 -1.95 4.06 -16.45
N LEU A 170 -1.65 2.90 -17.05
CA LEU A 170 -1.30 2.78 -18.47
C LEU A 170 -2.52 2.89 -19.40
N HIS A 171 -3.62 2.26 -19.04
CA HIS A 171 -4.75 2.02 -19.95
C HIS A 171 -6.07 2.66 -19.51
N GLY A 172 -6.14 3.22 -18.31
CA GLY A 172 -7.39 3.76 -17.77
C GLY A 172 -8.28 2.69 -17.12
N PRO A 173 -9.58 2.96 -16.97
CA PRO A 173 -10.52 2.09 -16.28
C PRO A 173 -10.66 0.71 -16.94
N VAL A 174 -10.73 -0.33 -16.11
CA VAL A 174 -10.91 -1.72 -16.54
C VAL A 174 -12.38 -1.98 -16.91
N ALA A 175 -12.64 -2.47 -18.11
CA ALA A 175 -14.00 -2.81 -18.57
C ALA A 175 -14.43 -4.22 -18.15
N THR A 176 -13.53 -5.20 -18.20
CA THR A 176 -13.82 -6.60 -17.90
C THR A 176 -12.62 -7.25 -17.24
N VAL A 177 -12.87 -8.13 -16.27
CA VAL A 177 -11.83 -8.90 -15.57
C VAL A 177 -12.11 -10.39 -15.75
N TYR A 178 -11.08 -11.14 -16.10
CA TYR A 178 -11.02 -12.58 -15.92
C TYR A 178 -9.87 -12.89 -14.97
N ALA A 179 -10.09 -13.75 -13.98
CA ALA A 179 -9.05 -14.11 -13.00
C ALA A 179 -9.04 -15.62 -12.77
N GLU A 180 -7.84 -16.18 -12.68
CA GLU A 180 -7.61 -17.55 -12.25
C GLU A 180 -6.58 -17.53 -11.12
N LEU A 181 -6.94 -18.11 -9.98
CA LEU A 181 -6.07 -18.23 -8.81
C LEU A 181 -5.72 -19.71 -8.64
N ARG A 182 -4.44 -20.02 -8.58
CA ARG A 182 -3.94 -21.38 -8.30
C ARG A 182 -3.07 -21.33 -7.07
N SER A 183 -3.30 -22.27 -6.15
CA SER A 183 -2.44 -22.56 -5.02
C SER A 183 -1.86 -23.94 -5.21
N GLU A 184 -0.55 -24.07 -5.20
CA GLU A 184 0.15 -25.38 -5.29
C GLU A 184 0.76 -25.68 -3.93
N GLU A 185 0.19 -26.65 -3.22
CA GLU A 185 0.62 -27.02 -1.86
C GLU A 185 1.95 -27.80 -1.80
N HIS A 186 2.48 -28.30 -2.92
CA HIS A 186 3.56 -29.30 -2.91
C HIS A 186 4.75 -29.09 -3.83
N THR A 187 4.83 -27.99 -4.55
CA THR A 187 6.00 -27.70 -5.38
C THR A 187 6.48 -26.28 -5.16
N SER A 188 7.81 -26.16 -5.14
CA SER A 188 8.55 -24.90 -5.18
C SER A 188 7.76 -23.81 -5.91
N GLU A 189 7.19 -22.88 -5.16
CA GLU A 189 6.26 -21.87 -5.66
C GLU A 189 6.89 -21.04 -6.76
N LEU A 190 6.55 -21.32 -8.00
CA LEU A 190 6.63 -20.37 -9.09
C LEU A 190 5.38 -19.48 -8.96
N GLN A 191 5.52 -18.36 -8.28
CA GLN A 191 4.43 -17.41 -8.13
C GLN A 191 4.43 -16.51 -9.36
N SER A 192 3.71 -16.88 -10.40
CA SER A 192 3.50 -16.01 -11.54
C SER A 192 2.05 -15.51 -11.56
N LEU A 193 1.91 -14.20 -11.69
CA LEU A 193 0.63 -13.57 -11.96
C LEU A 193 0.77 -12.76 -13.23
N ALA A 194 -0.02 -13.10 -14.23
CA ALA A 194 -0.16 -12.30 -15.44
C ALA A 194 -1.49 -11.54 -15.37
N VAL A 195 -1.44 -10.22 -15.50
CA VAL A 195 -2.60 -9.39 -15.77
C VAL A 195 -2.56 -9.07 -17.28
N ILE A 196 -3.54 -9.56 -18.01
CA ILE A 196 -3.64 -9.41 -19.47
C ILE A 196 -4.63 -8.32 -19.79
#